data_df776fbedc28adeb5200fda85721fc8a
#
_entry.id   df776fbedc28adeb5200fda85721fc8a
#
_cell.length_a   1.000
_cell.length_b   1.000
_cell.length_c   1.000
_cell.angle_alpha   90.00
_cell.angle_beta   90.00
_cell.angle_gamma   90.00
#
_symmetry.space_group_name_H-M   'P 1'
#
loop_
_entity.id
_entity.type
_entity.pdbx_description
1 polymer ?
#
loop_
_entity_poly.entity_id
_entity_poly.type
_entity_poly.pdbx_seq_one_letter_code
_entity_poly.pdbx_strand_id
1 'polypeptide(L)'
;PKCREFPLFVIAEEAHAYIPRDHVEGHQGTRRSFERIAKAGRKYAVGLCVVSQRPNELSETVLAQCSSWICLRISNPDDQEYVRALVPDSARGILEAITSLAQGEAIAAGEAVPMPVRFKVTMPDPPPNAQSIEYGDMWSRGPEDTDVEHIVDCWRKQRR
;
A
#
# COMPACT_ATOMS: atom_id res chain seq x y z
N PRO A 1 20.91 24.72 4.22
CA PRO A 1 19.62 24.64 4.83
C PRO A 1 19.61 23.58 5.91
N LYS A 2 19.09 23.93 7.09
CA LYS A 2 19.13 23.14 8.34
C LYS A 2 18.30 21.85 8.32
N CYS A 3 17.64 21.52 7.21
CA CYS A 3 16.76 20.32 7.09
C CYS A 3 17.48 18.98 7.17
N ARG A 4 18.82 18.94 7.12
CA ARG A 4 19.57 17.68 7.27
C ARG A 4 19.70 17.17 8.71
N GLU A 5 19.37 18.03 9.68
CA GLU A 5 19.46 17.68 11.11
C GLU A 5 18.31 16.78 11.57
N PHE A 6 17.20 16.76 10.82
CA PHE A 6 16.01 15.97 11.14
C PHE A 6 15.57 15.20 9.89
N PRO A 7 16.06 13.96 9.69
CA PRO A 7 15.58 13.13 8.60
C PRO A 7 14.09 12.83 8.76
N LEU A 8 13.36 12.95 7.66
CA LEU A 8 11.94 12.64 7.58
C LEU A 8 11.75 11.39 6.72
N PHE A 9 10.95 10.44 7.18
CA PHE A 9 10.52 9.31 6.38
C PHE A 9 9.01 9.36 6.22
N VAL A 10 8.56 9.50 4.98
CA VAL A 10 7.14 9.59 4.61
C VAL A 10 6.67 8.22 4.16
N ILE A 11 5.67 7.66 4.82
CA ILE A 11 4.99 6.43 4.40
C ILE A 11 3.64 6.82 3.81
N ALA A 12 3.47 6.52 2.53
CA ALA A 12 2.26 6.78 1.77
C ALA A 12 1.50 5.47 1.58
N GLU A 13 0.54 5.19 2.47
CA GLU A 13 -0.31 4.00 2.42
C GLU A 13 -1.50 4.24 1.50
N GLU A 14 -1.95 3.18 0.77
CA GLU A 14 -2.98 3.27 -0.28
C GLU A 14 -2.71 4.41 -1.28
N ALA A 15 -1.46 4.51 -1.68
CA ALA A 15 -0.93 5.65 -2.42
C ALA A 15 -1.64 5.89 -3.77
N HIS A 16 -2.24 4.87 -4.38
CA HIS A 16 -3.03 5.00 -5.61
C HIS A 16 -4.19 6.00 -5.46
N ALA A 17 -4.71 6.20 -4.23
CA ALA A 17 -5.82 7.12 -3.98
C ALA A 17 -5.42 8.59 -4.15
N TYR A 18 -4.14 8.96 -4.00
CA TYR A 18 -3.68 10.37 -4.06
C TYR A 18 -2.43 10.61 -4.89
N ILE A 19 -1.80 9.55 -5.39
CA ILE A 19 -0.70 9.61 -6.36
C ILE A 19 -1.09 8.82 -7.62
N PRO A 20 -2.26 9.05 -8.23
CA PRO A 20 -2.73 8.25 -9.35
C PRO A 20 -1.86 8.38 -10.59
N ARG A 21 -1.85 7.33 -11.43
CA ARG A 21 -1.17 7.31 -12.73
C ARG A 21 -1.77 8.35 -13.67
N ASP A 22 -3.10 8.37 -13.76
CA ASP A 22 -3.81 9.26 -14.64
C ASP A 22 -4.03 10.65 -14.02
N HIS A 23 -4.24 11.64 -14.88
CA HIS A 23 -4.52 13.01 -14.45
C HIS A 23 -5.97 13.12 -13.98
N VAL A 24 -6.22 12.83 -12.70
CA VAL A 24 -7.52 13.06 -12.07
C VAL A 24 -7.58 14.48 -11.54
N GLU A 25 -8.64 15.22 -11.88
CA GLU A 25 -8.89 16.55 -11.33
C GLU A 25 -8.97 16.48 -9.79
N GLY A 26 -8.29 17.44 -9.12
CA GLY A 26 -8.21 17.49 -7.66
C GLY A 26 -6.96 16.86 -7.04
N HIS A 27 -6.31 15.89 -7.66
CA HIS A 27 -5.12 15.23 -7.11
C HIS A 27 -3.78 15.73 -7.67
N GLN A 28 -3.80 16.65 -8.64
CA GLN A 28 -2.58 17.14 -9.32
C GLN A 28 -1.55 17.76 -8.37
N GLY A 29 -1.99 18.55 -7.37
CA GLY A 29 -1.10 19.18 -6.40
C GLY A 29 -0.37 18.16 -5.52
N THR A 30 -1.12 17.20 -5.00
CA THR A 30 -0.60 16.11 -4.15
C THR A 30 0.37 15.23 -4.94
N ARG A 31 -0.04 14.76 -6.12
CA ARG A 31 0.81 13.97 -7.02
C ARG A 31 2.15 14.67 -7.31
N ARG A 32 2.13 15.95 -7.72
CA ARG A 32 3.33 16.73 -7.99
C ARG A 32 4.26 16.85 -6.76
N SER A 33 3.67 16.97 -5.57
CA SER A 33 4.44 17.03 -4.33
C SER A 33 5.17 15.71 -4.07
N PHE A 34 4.51 14.58 -4.21
CA PHE A 34 5.14 13.26 -4.08
C PHE A 34 6.18 12.99 -5.17
N GLU A 35 5.92 13.37 -6.41
CA GLU A 35 6.91 13.28 -7.50
C GLU A 35 8.16 14.10 -7.21
N ARG A 36 8.03 15.28 -6.60
CA ARG A 36 9.17 16.10 -6.15
C ARG A 36 9.93 15.44 -5.01
N ILE A 37 9.23 14.84 -4.03
CA ILE A 37 9.86 14.09 -2.95
C ILE A 37 10.63 12.91 -3.53
N ALA A 38 10.03 12.12 -4.41
CA ALA A 38 10.67 10.99 -5.05
C ALA A 38 11.95 11.38 -5.80
N LYS A 39 11.91 12.47 -6.59
CA LYS A 39 13.06 12.95 -7.38
C LYS A 39 14.14 13.64 -6.56
N ALA A 40 13.80 14.38 -5.52
CA ALA A 40 14.70 15.30 -4.85
C ALA A 40 14.78 15.16 -3.33
N GLY A 41 13.92 14.38 -2.70
CA GLY A 41 13.81 14.24 -1.25
C GLY A 41 15.14 13.88 -0.57
N ARG A 42 15.91 12.98 -1.18
CA ARG A 42 17.22 12.55 -0.68
C ARG A 42 18.17 13.72 -0.39
N LYS A 43 18.11 14.79 -1.18
CA LYS A 43 18.95 16.00 -0.98
C LYS A 43 18.60 16.74 0.31
N TYR A 44 17.38 16.53 0.81
CA TYR A 44 16.83 17.19 1.98
C TYR A 44 16.63 16.23 3.16
N ALA A 45 17.23 15.05 3.10
CA ALA A 45 17.04 13.97 4.08
C ALA A 45 15.56 13.53 4.24
N VAL A 46 14.81 13.55 3.12
CA VAL A 46 13.43 13.03 3.07
C VAL A 46 13.43 11.72 2.31
N GLY A 47 13.07 10.64 2.99
CA GLY A 47 12.80 9.33 2.41
C GLY A 47 11.30 9.16 2.11
N LEU A 48 10.99 8.35 1.10
CA LEU A 48 9.61 8.04 0.72
C LEU A 48 9.43 6.52 0.63
N CYS A 49 8.42 6.02 1.30
CA CYS A 49 7.88 4.66 1.12
C CYS A 49 6.47 4.76 0.55
N VAL A 50 6.24 4.09 -0.55
CA VAL A 50 4.93 4.02 -1.21
C VAL A 50 4.37 2.62 -1.01
N VAL A 51 3.17 2.53 -0.45
CA VAL A 51 2.45 1.27 -0.22
C VAL A 51 1.16 1.29 -1.02
N SER A 52 0.93 0.26 -1.84
CA SER A 52 -0.28 0.16 -2.64
C SER A 52 -0.59 -1.30 -2.97
N GLN A 53 -1.86 -1.61 -3.07
CA GLN A 53 -2.37 -2.88 -3.57
C GLN A 53 -2.57 -2.86 -5.09
N ARG A 54 -2.47 -1.67 -5.72
CA ARG A 54 -2.70 -1.43 -7.14
C ARG A 54 -1.53 -0.67 -7.76
N PRO A 55 -0.40 -1.34 -7.99
CA PRO A 55 0.80 -0.69 -8.52
C PRO A 55 0.60 -0.07 -9.89
N ASN A 56 -0.23 -0.64 -10.76
CA ASN A 56 -0.51 -0.12 -12.09
C ASN A 56 -1.31 1.19 -12.11
N GLU A 57 -1.99 1.54 -10.99
CA GLU A 57 -2.71 2.79 -10.83
C GLU A 57 -1.84 3.93 -10.28
N LEU A 58 -0.58 3.65 -9.92
CA LEU A 58 0.35 4.62 -9.36
C LEU A 58 1.11 5.42 -10.42
N SER A 59 1.49 6.66 -10.08
CA SER A 59 2.36 7.50 -10.90
C SER A 59 3.66 6.78 -11.28
N GLU A 60 3.87 6.59 -12.58
CA GLU A 60 5.10 6.01 -13.12
C GLU A 60 6.34 6.78 -12.69
N THR A 61 6.23 8.10 -12.61
CA THR A 61 7.32 8.98 -12.16
C THR A 61 7.76 8.64 -10.73
N VAL A 62 6.84 8.34 -9.82
CA VAL A 62 7.17 7.98 -8.45
C VAL A 62 7.78 6.59 -8.41
N LEU A 63 7.17 5.63 -9.08
CA LEU A 63 7.64 4.24 -9.08
C LEU A 63 9.03 4.09 -9.73
N ALA A 64 9.31 4.83 -10.81
CA ALA A 64 10.63 4.83 -11.46
C ALA A 64 11.76 5.40 -10.57
N GLN A 65 11.43 6.10 -9.48
CA GLN A 65 12.41 6.58 -8.50
C GLN A 65 12.59 5.63 -7.31
N CYS A 66 11.78 4.56 -7.22
CA CYS A 66 11.93 3.55 -6.18
C CYS A 66 13.16 2.69 -6.47
N SER A 67 14.16 2.77 -5.59
CA SER A 67 15.39 1.97 -5.71
C SER A 67 15.27 0.60 -5.08
N SER A 68 14.26 0.37 -4.26
CA SER A 68 14.03 -0.88 -3.52
C SER A 68 12.56 -1.24 -3.49
N TRP A 69 12.29 -2.53 -3.54
CA TRP A 69 10.96 -3.10 -3.67
C TRP A 69 10.73 -4.21 -2.66
N ILE A 70 9.56 -4.22 -2.05
CA ILE A 70 9.06 -5.34 -1.27
C ILE A 70 7.72 -5.71 -1.88
N CYS A 71 7.66 -6.86 -2.54
CA CYS A 71 6.49 -7.35 -3.23
C CYS A 71 5.88 -8.53 -2.46
N LEU A 72 4.64 -8.36 -1.99
CA LEU A 72 3.81 -9.44 -1.49
C LEU A 72 3.11 -10.13 -2.67
N ARG A 73 2.26 -11.12 -2.38
CA ARG A 73 1.51 -11.81 -3.41
C ARG A 73 0.62 -10.85 -4.21
N ILE A 74 0.78 -10.86 -5.52
CA ILE A 74 -0.04 -10.11 -6.47
C ILE A 74 -0.78 -11.13 -7.33
N SER A 75 -2.12 -11.05 -7.35
CA SER A 75 -2.97 -11.99 -8.08
C SER A 75 -3.41 -11.45 -9.46
N ASN A 76 -3.48 -10.12 -9.61
CA ASN A 76 -3.88 -9.49 -10.87
C ASN A 76 -2.75 -9.56 -11.90
N PRO A 77 -2.98 -10.10 -13.12
CA PRO A 77 -1.96 -10.21 -14.16
C PRO A 77 -1.38 -8.86 -14.61
N ASP A 78 -2.21 -7.83 -14.75
CA ASP A 78 -1.79 -6.50 -15.21
C ASP A 78 -0.82 -5.86 -14.19
N ASP A 79 -1.11 -5.99 -12.90
CA ASP A 79 -0.23 -5.52 -11.83
C ASP A 79 1.09 -6.29 -11.79
N GLN A 80 1.06 -7.61 -12.06
CA GLN A 80 2.26 -8.44 -12.13
C GLN A 80 3.17 -8.01 -13.29
N GLU A 81 2.61 -7.81 -14.47
CA GLU A 81 3.35 -7.37 -15.65
C GLU A 81 3.96 -5.99 -15.40
N TYR A 82 3.19 -5.10 -14.82
CA TYR A 82 3.64 -3.76 -14.49
C TYR A 82 4.81 -3.76 -13.49
N VAL A 83 4.71 -4.52 -12.40
CA VAL A 83 5.79 -4.66 -11.42
C VAL A 83 7.04 -5.30 -12.06
N ARG A 84 6.87 -6.32 -12.91
CA ARG A 84 8.01 -6.94 -13.63
C ARG A 84 8.74 -5.96 -14.54
N ALA A 85 8.03 -5.00 -15.12
CA ALA A 85 8.63 -3.98 -16.00
C ALA A 85 9.43 -2.93 -15.22
N LEU A 86 9.09 -2.68 -13.96
CA LEU A 86 9.70 -1.65 -13.12
C LEU A 86 10.88 -2.15 -12.29
N VAL A 87 10.86 -3.43 -11.91
CA VAL A 87 11.89 -4.02 -11.05
C VAL A 87 13.14 -4.34 -11.87
N PRO A 88 14.35 -4.22 -11.29
CA PRO A 88 15.60 -4.52 -11.99
C PRO A 88 15.62 -5.92 -12.62
N ASP A 89 16.28 -6.05 -13.76
CA ASP A 89 16.39 -7.32 -14.51
C ASP A 89 16.90 -8.48 -13.67
N SER A 90 17.79 -8.20 -12.73
CA SER A 90 18.32 -9.19 -11.79
C SER A 90 17.26 -9.84 -10.90
N ALA A 91 16.12 -9.19 -10.72
CA ALA A 91 15.01 -9.69 -9.90
C ALA A 91 13.87 -10.34 -10.70
N ARG A 92 13.89 -10.29 -12.04
CA ARG A 92 12.79 -10.81 -12.86
C ARG A 92 12.52 -12.29 -12.64
N GLY A 93 13.57 -13.10 -12.53
CA GLY A 93 13.42 -14.55 -12.34
C GLY A 93 12.72 -14.91 -11.01
N ILE A 94 13.03 -14.19 -9.92
CA ILE A 94 12.37 -14.46 -8.62
C ILE A 94 10.94 -13.91 -8.58
N LEU A 95 10.64 -12.89 -9.37
CA LEU A 95 9.29 -12.33 -9.47
C LEU A 95 8.27 -13.26 -10.15
N GLU A 96 8.71 -14.28 -10.87
CA GLU A 96 7.81 -15.33 -11.38
C GLU A 96 7.10 -16.06 -10.23
N ALA A 97 7.73 -16.12 -9.05
CA ALA A 97 7.15 -16.72 -7.86
C ALA A 97 6.13 -15.81 -7.13
N ILE A 98 5.91 -14.57 -7.58
CA ILE A 98 5.05 -13.60 -6.87
C ILE A 98 3.61 -14.07 -6.70
N THR A 99 3.10 -14.84 -7.64
CA THR A 99 1.75 -15.43 -7.61
C THR A 99 1.61 -16.56 -6.61
N SER A 100 2.72 -17.26 -6.34
CA SER A 100 2.78 -18.45 -5.48
C SER A 100 3.20 -18.14 -4.04
N LEU A 101 3.40 -16.85 -3.69
CA LEU A 101 3.72 -16.46 -2.33
C LEU A 101 2.59 -16.80 -1.37
N ALA A 102 2.93 -17.41 -0.24
CA ALA A 102 1.98 -17.64 0.84
C ALA A 102 1.69 -16.35 1.61
N GLN A 103 0.69 -16.38 2.46
CA GLN A 103 0.40 -15.27 3.36
C GLN A 103 1.61 -14.96 4.26
N GLY A 104 1.99 -13.68 4.32
CA GLY A 104 3.16 -13.21 5.07
C GLY A 104 4.50 -13.47 4.38
N GLU A 105 4.52 -14.00 3.15
CA GLU A 105 5.73 -14.08 2.34
C GLU A 105 5.85 -12.88 1.41
N ALA A 106 7.09 -12.46 1.19
CA ALA A 106 7.44 -11.35 0.32
C ALA A 106 8.74 -11.60 -0.44
N ILE A 107 8.92 -10.85 -1.52
CA ILE A 107 10.17 -10.77 -2.27
C ILE A 107 10.73 -9.37 -2.09
N ALA A 108 11.97 -9.25 -1.62
CA ALA A 108 12.73 -7.99 -1.61
C ALA A 108 13.69 -7.94 -2.80
N ALA A 109 13.77 -6.77 -3.44
CA ALA A 109 14.66 -6.53 -4.56
C ALA A 109 15.12 -5.07 -4.61
N GLY A 110 16.22 -4.79 -5.29
CA GLY A 110 16.79 -3.45 -5.46
C GLY A 110 17.92 -3.15 -4.49
N GLU A 111 18.21 -1.86 -4.29
CA GLU A 111 19.44 -1.42 -3.57
C GLU A 111 19.48 -1.79 -2.08
N ALA A 112 18.30 -2.05 -1.45
CA ALA A 112 18.24 -2.39 -0.03
C ALA A 112 18.74 -3.81 0.28
N VAL A 113 18.88 -4.67 -0.73
CA VAL A 113 19.31 -6.06 -0.56
C VAL A 113 20.43 -6.39 -1.57
N PRO A 114 21.45 -7.18 -1.18
CA PRO A 114 22.56 -7.51 -2.08
C PRO A 114 22.13 -8.38 -3.28
N MET A 115 21.05 -9.10 -3.14
CA MET A 115 20.41 -9.90 -4.19
C MET A 115 18.92 -10.02 -3.91
N PRO A 116 18.09 -10.22 -4.94
CA PRO A 116 16.68 -10.50 -4.73
C PRO A 116 16.46 -11.73 -3.86
N VAL A 117 15.62 -11.60 -2.85
CA VAL A 117 15.40 -12.65 -1.85
C VAL A 117 13.91 -12.79 -1.52
N ARG A 118 13.44 -14.05 -1.44
CA ARG A 118 12.14 -14.39 -0.84
C ARG A 118 12.32 -14.57 0.66
N PHE A 119 11.44 -14.00 1.45
CA PHE A 119 11.46 -14.08 2.90
C PHE A 119 10.05 -14.13 3.48
N LYS A 120 9.95 -14.56 4.72
CA LYS A 120 8.70 -14.52 5.48
C LYS A 120 8.75 -13.37 6.47
N VAL A 121 7.71 -12.54 6.44
CA VAL A 121 7.54 -11.44 7.41
C VAL A 121 7.23 -12.04 8.78
N THR A 122 7.97 -11.65 9.78
CA THR A 122 7.72 -12.05 11.17
C THR A 122 6.48 -11.30 11.68
N MET A 123 5.54 -12.04 12.28
CA MET A 123 4.39 -11.42 12.91
C MET A 123 4.86 -10.56 14.08
N PRO A 124 4.45 -9.28 14.15
CA PRO A 124 4.78 -8.43 15.29
C PRO A 124 4.09 -8.93 16.58
N ASP A 125 4.70 -8.62 17.72
CA ASP A 125 4.14 -8.89 19.04
C ASP A 125 3.97 -7.55 19.79
N PRO A 126 2.75 -7.12 20.15
CA PRO A 126 1.46 -7.79 19.89
C PRO A 126 1.06 -7.79 18.40
N PRO A 127 0.30 -8.79 17.94
CA PRO A 127 -0.19 -8.83 16.58
C PRO A 127 -1.14 -7.64 16.31
N PRO A 128 -1.19 -7.13 15.06
CA PRO A 128 -2.12 -6.06 14.72
C PRO A 128 -3.55 -6.51 14.99
N ASN A 129 -4.34 -5.66 15.64
CA ASN A 129 -5.74 -5.93 15.97
C ASN A 129 -6.63 -5.73 14.71
N ALA A 130 -6.30 -6.42 13.64
CA ALA A 130 -7.06 -6.46 12.39
C ALA A 130 -7.90 -7.75 12.37
N GLN A 131 -8.77 -7.91 13.38
CA GLN A 131 -9.72 -9.02 13.36
C GLN A 131 -10.73 -8.77 12.26
N SER A 132 -10.73 -9.63 11.25
CA SER A 132 -11.88 -9.73 10.35
C SER A 132 -13.07 -10.11 11.21
N ILE A 133 -14.14 -9.32 11.13
CA ILE A 133 -15.40 -9.64 11.81
C ILE A 133 -15.83 -11.02 11.30
N GLU A 134 -15.93 -12.00 12.20
CA GLU A 134 -16.47 -13.32 11.89
C GLU A 134 -17.97 -13.21 11.71
N TYR A 135 -18.38 -12.82 10.52
CA TYR A 135 -19.79 -12.60 10.18
C TYR A 135 -20.68 -13.79 10.51
N GLY A 136 -20.19 -15.01 10.32
CA GLY A 136 -20.92 -16.23 10.61
C GLY A 136 -21.31 -16.33 12.09
N ASP A 137 -20.36 -16.07 12.98
CA ASP A 137 -20.59 -16.11 14.43
C ASP A 137 -21.47 -14.95 14.91
N MET A 138 -21.27 -13.75 14.35
CA MET A 138 -22.11 -12.61 14.70
C MET A 138 -23.55 -12.79 14.21
N TRP A 139 -23.74 -13.31 13.00
CA TRP A 139 -25.07 -13.58 12.48
C TRP A 139 -25.79 -14.71 13.19
N SER A 140 -25.07 -15.74 13.65
CA SER A 140 -25.68 -16.85 14.43
C SER A 140 -26.12 -16.43 15.83
N ARG A 141 -25.47 -15.41 16.43
CA ARG A 141 -25.88 -14.84 17.73
C ARG A 141 -27.09 -13.94 17.63
N GLY A 142 -27.39 -13.43 16.44
CA GLY A 142 -28.40 -12.40 16.22
C GLY A 142 -28.04 -11.05 16.81
N PRO A 143 -28.85 -10.00 16.55
CA PRO A 143 -28.63 -8.70 17.16
C PRO A 143 -28.97 -8.77 18.65
N GLU A 144 -27.93 -8.76 19.51
CA GLU A 144 -28.12 -8.55 20.94
C GLU A 144 -28.67 -7.12 21.14
N ASP A 145 -29.85 -7.02 21.73
CA ASP A 145 -30.49 -5.77 22.17
C ASP A 145 -30.67 -4.65 21.11
N THR A 146 -30.91 -4.98 19.88
CA THR A 146 -31.22 -3.96 18.89
C THR A 146 -32.72 -3.69 18.87
N ASP A 147 -33.15 -2.58 19.50
CA ASP A 147 -34.53 -2.09 19.40
C ASP A 147 -34.78 -1.56 17.97
N VAL A 148 -35.23 -2.45 17.10
CA VAL A 148 -35.49 -2.16 15.70
C VAL A 148 -36.60 -1.12 15.56
N GLU A 149 -37.58 -1.09 16.47
CA GLU A 149 -38.68 -0.09 16.44
C GLU A 149 -38.12 1.29 16.76
N HIS A 150 -37.24 1.41 17.73
CA HIS A 150 -36.60 2.68 18.04
C HIS A 150 -35.71 3.17 16.88
N ILE A 151 -34.95 2.31 16.24
CA ILE A 151 -34.10 2.66 15.09
C ILE A 151 -34.96 3.14 13.91
N VAL A 152 -36.03 2.42 13.59
CA VAL A 152 -36.95 2.81 12.53
C VAL A 152 -37.65 4.13 12.84
N ASP A 153 -38.00 4.38 14.09
CA ASP A 153 -38.62 5.61 14.54
C ASP A 153 -37.62 6.79 14.46
N CYS A 154 -36.37 6.60 14.88
CA CYS A 154 -35.30 7.57 14.70
C CYS A 154 -35.07 7.90 13.21
N TRP A 155 -35.04 6.87 12.37
CA TRP A 155 -34.87 7.05 10.92
C TRP A 155 -36.03 7.82 10.27
N ARG A 156 -37.28 7.50 10.66
CA ARG A 156 -38.48 8.23 10.18
C ARG A 156 -38.51 9.66 10.67
N LYS A 157 -37.96 9.95 11.85
CA LYS A 157 -37.92 11.30 12.46
C LYS A 157 -36.76 12.16 11.96
N GLN A 158 -35.84 11.61 11.16
CA GLN A 158 -34.80 12.39 10.50
C GLN A 158 -35.47 13.35 9.50
N ARG A 159 -35.93 14.47 10.02
CA ARG A 159 -36.30 15.63 9.20
C ARG A 159 -35.02 16.40 8.89
N ARG A 160 -34.85 16.71 7.59
CA ARG A 160 -33.85 17.67 7.11
C ARG A 160 -34.05 19.02 7.77
#